data_6f5b2c217fd819cbe3e59d61611c1d42
#
_entry.id   6f5b2c217fd819cbe3e59d61611c1d42
#
_cell.length_a   1.000
_cell.length_b   1.000
_cell.length_c   1.000
_cell.angle_alpha   90.00
_cell.angle_beta   90.00
_cell.angle_gamma   90.00
#
_symmetry.space_group_name_H-M   'P 1'
#
loop_
_entity.id
_entity.type
_entity.pdbx_description
1 polymer ?
#
loop_
_entity_poly.entity_id
_entity_poly.type
_entity_poly.pdbx_seq_one_letter_code
_entity_poly.pdbx_strand_id
1 'polypeptide(L)'
;LVLLSGCDHPESKTYERNQKVTTNLEEIESKRSTSKENTGTIETNMNHSESIEPSKLDIDNQNILKMETQNGVKFVWIEINGIRLRFIFDTGASSICISPSEAIVLYRQGTLRKEDILDKEYFQDATGKISEGTKVNLRTVKIGNKTLENIEATVVDNDNAPLLLGQSVFENFGKIEIDNENGQIIFK
;
A
#
# COMPACT_ATOMS: atom_id res chain seq x y z
N LEU A 1 28.32 -33.12 34.65
CA LEU A 1 27.57 -33.22 33.38
C LEU A 1 26.73 -31.96 33.24
N VAL A 2 27.19 -30.99 32.46
CA VAL A 2 26.48 -29.75 32.23
C VAL A 2 25.66 -29.93 30.92
N LEU A 3 24.36 -29.94 31.04
CA LEU A 3 23.47 -29.88 29.89
C LEU A 3 23.43 -28.43 29.38
N LEU A 4 24.01 -28.21 28.22
CA LEU A 4 23.86 -26.97 27.46
C LEU A 4 22.45 -26.97 26.84
N SER A 5 21.55 -26.18 27.43
CA SER A 5 20.29 -25.81 26.84
C SER A 5 20.57 -24.95 25.61
N GLY A 6 20.21 -25.44 24.43
CA GLY A 6 20.35 -24.70 23.18
C GLY A 6 19.52 -23.40 23.23
N CYS A 7 20.21 -22.28 23.09
CA CYS A 7 19.59 -20.99 22.84
C CYS A 7 19.00 -21.02 21.43
N ASP A 8 17.69 -21.05 21.33
CA ASP A 8 16.98 -20.74 20.09
C ASP A 8 17.35 -19.32 19.66
N HIS A 9 18.12 -19.22 18.60
CA HIS A 9 18.55 -17.92 18.06
C HIS A 9 17.34 -17.29 17.36
N PRO A 10 17.04 -16.00 17.60
CA PRO A 10 15.86 -15.35 17.00
C PRO A 10 15.86 -15.35 15.46
N GLU A 11 17.03 -15.53 14.83
CA GLU A 11 17.17 -15.59 13.36
C GLU A 11 16.47 -16.79 12.70
N SER A 12 16.34 -17.92 13.40
CA SER A 12 15.74 -19.12 12.80
C SER A 12 14.23 -18.99 12.57
N LYS A 13 13.52 -18.29 13.47
CA LYS A 13 12.06 -18.09 13.37
C LYS A 13 11.68 -17.07 12.28
N THR A 14 12.55 -16.10 12.03
CA THR A 14 12.38 -15.07 11.00
C THR A 14 12.56 -15.67 9.60
N TYR A 15 13.55 -16.58 9.46
CA TYR A 15 13.80 -17.26 8.18
C TYR A 15 12.64 -18.15 7.72
N GLU A 16 12.05 -18.92 8.65
CA GLU A 16 10.89 -19.77 8.34
C GLU A 16 9.63 -18.95 7.97
N ARG A 17 9.45 -17.76 8.54
CA ARG A 17 8.30 -16.90 8.30
C ARG A 17 8.36 -16.20 6.94
N ASN A 18 9.55 -15.76 6.52
CA ASN A 18 9.76 -15.15 5.21
C ASN A 18 9.62 -16.16 4.07
N GLN A 19 10.02 -17.42 4.30
CA GLN A 19 9.70 -18.50 3.35
C GLN A 19 8.20 -18.70 3.18
N LYS A 20 7.38 -18.46 4.23
CA LYS A 20 5.92 -18.56 4.13
C LYS A 20 5.28 -17.55 3.21
N VAL A 21 5.73 -16.30 3.22
CA VAL A 21 5.20 -15.26 2.30
C VAL A 21 5.59 -15.59 0.86
N THR A 22 6.86 -15.91 0.61
CA THR A 22 7.34 -16.29 -0.73
C THR A 22 6.69 -17.58 -1.22
N THR A 23 6.55 -18.61 -0.36
CA THR A 23 5.91 -19.89 -0.69
C THR A 23 4.42 -19.71 -0.96
N ASN A 24 3.71 -18.86 -0.21
CA ASN A 24 2.30 -18.56 -0.47
C ASN A 24 2.10 -17.84 -1.81
N LEU A 25 3.01 -16.95 -2.20
CA LEU A 25 2.97 -16.28 -3.50
C LEU A 25 3.25 -17.26 -4.65
N GLU A 26 4.21 -18.16 -4.50
CA GLU A 26 4.54 -19.19 -5.49
C GLU A 26 3.40 -20.24 -5.65
N GLU A 27 2.75 -20.63 -4.55
CA GLU A 27 1.60 -21.54 -4.59
C GLU A 27 0.37 -20.94 -5.32
N ILE A 28 0.19 -19.62 -5.22
CA ILE A 28 -0.87 -18.91 -5.92
C ILE A 28 -0.58 -18.85 -7.43
N GLU A 29 0.67 -18.68 -7.84
CA GLU A 29 1.08 -18.66 -9.24
C GLU A 29 0.82 -20.01 -9.92
N SER A 30 1.11 -21.12 -9.24
CA SER A 30 0.83 -22.47 -9.73
C SER A 30 -0.66 -22.75 -9.96
N LYS A 31 -1.55 -22.15 -9.16
CA LYS A 31 -3.01 -22.29 -9.30
C LYS A 31 -3.61 -21.38 -10.37
N ARG A 32 -2.90 -20.33 -10.79
CA ARG A 32 -3.36 -19.36 -11.79
C ARG A 32 -3.14 -19.83 -13.22
N SER A 33 -2.17 -20.70 -13.46
CA SER A 33 -1.86 -21.24 -14.80
C SER A 33 -2.93 -22.21 -15.34
N THR A 34 -3.89 -22.65 -14.49
CA THR A 34 -4.90 -23.64 -14.85
C THR A 34 -6.31 -23.08 -15.14
N SER A 35 -6.52 -21.75 -15.07
CA SER A 35 -7.86 -21.14 -15.20
C SER A 35 -7.98 -20.05 -16.26
N LYS A 36 -7.32 -20.23 -17.42
CA LYS A 36 -7.58 -19.38 -18.58
C LYS A 36 -8.46 -20.13 -19.58
N GLU A 37 -9.77 -19.97 -19.46
CA GLU A 37 -10.74 -20.03 -20.56
C GLU A 37 -12.09 -19.51 -20.06
N ASN A 38 -12.44 -18.29 -20.48
CA ASN A 38 -13.74 -17.92 -21.04
C ASN A 38 -13.86 -16.40 -21.16
N THR A 39 -13.72 -15.96 -22.39
CA THR A 39 -14.04 -14.61 -22.86
C THR A 39 -15.54 -14.50 -23.14
N GLY A 40 -16.20 -13.55 -22.50
CA GLY A 40 -17.56 -13.13 -22.85
C GLY A 40 -17.56 -11.61 -23.13
N THR A 41 -17.70 -11.27 -24.40
CA THR A 41 -17.83 -9.91 -24.92
C THR A 41 -19.21 -9.37 -24.56
N ILE A 42 -19.28 -8.17 -23.98
CA ILE A 42 -20.51 -7.38 -23.93
C ILE A 42 -20.19 -5.97 -24.42
N GLU A 43 -20.72 -5.68 -25.60
CA GLU A 43 -20.84 -4.33 -26.16
C GLU A 43 -22.00 -3.61 -25.49
N THR A 44 -21.82 -2.36 -25.09
CA THR A 44 -22.95 -1.44 -24.88
C THR A 44 -22.62 -0.02 -25.28
N ASN A 45 -23.56 0.49 -26.05
CA ASN A 45 -23.61 1.71 -26.83
C ASN A 45 -23.45 3.02 -26.07
N MET A 46 -22.99 3.98 -26.87
CA MET A 46 -22.93 5.43 -26.63
C MET A 46 -24.29 6.10 -26.59
N ASN A 47 -24.37 7.17 -25.90
CA ASN A 47 -24.70 8.57 -26.28
C ASN A 47 -25.45 9.28 -25.16
N HIS A 48 -24.87 10.34 -24.61
CA HIS A 48 -25.59 11.63 -24.56
C HIS A 48 -24.59 12.76 -24.32
N SER A 49 -24.56 13.66 -25.26
CA SER A 49 -23.88 14.95 -25.21
C SER A 49 -24.77 15.95 -24.47
N GLU A 50 -24.23 16.58 -23.46
CA GLU A 50 -24.81 17.80 -22.92
C GLU A 50 -23.73 18.85 -22.70
N SER A 51 -23.87 19.94 -23.42
CA SER A 51 -23.01 21.11 -23.40
C SER A 51 -23.25 21.92 -22.12
N ILE A 52 -22.19 22.15 -21.35
CA ILE A 52 -22.21 23.09 -20.22
C ILE A 52 -21.16 24.17 -20.45
N GLU A 53 -21.65 25.43 -20.36
CA GLU A 53 -20.93 26.68 -20.58
C GLU A 53 -19.74 26.93 -19.65
N PRO A 54 -18.73 27.72 -20.08
CA PRO A 54 -17.53 28.00 -19.30
C PRO A 54 -17.72 29.22 -18.40
N SER A 55 -17.94 29.03 -17.13
CA SER A 55 -17.73 30.10 -16.14
C SER A 55 -17.60 29.50 -14.72
N LYS A 56 -16.42 29.06 -14.37
CA LYS A 56 -15.78 29.12 -13.04
C LYS A 56 -14.35 28.60 -13.14
N LEU A 57 -13.54 29.36 -13.83
CA LEU A 57 -12.08 29.24 -13.78
C LEU A 57 -11.63 29.76 -12.42
N ASP A 58 -10.74 29.03 -11.78
CA ASP A 58 -9.93 29.35 -10.61
C ASP A 58 -10.35 28.85 -9.22
N ILE A 59 -11.20 27.86 -9.13
CA ILE A 59 -11.29 27.10 -7.89
C ILE A 59 -10.96 25.65 -8.22
N ASP A 60 -9.69 25.29 -7.89
CA ASP A 60 -9.40 23.94 -7.49
C ASP A 60 -8.57 23.06 -8.44
N ASN A 61 -7.34 23.47 -8.62
CA ASN A 61 -6.30 22.49 -8.95
C ASN A 61 -5.63 21.95 -7.66
N GLN A 62 -6.30 22.05 -6.52
CA GLN A 62 -5.81 21.51 -5.26
C GLN A 62 -6.14 20.03 -5.17
N ASN A 63 -5.11 19.22 -4.86
CA ASN A 63 -5.32 17.80 -4.61
C ASN A 63 -5.77 17.61 -3.15
N ILE A 64 -7.08 17.48 -2.95
CA ILE A 64 -7.71 17.38 -1.63
C ILE A 64 -8.11 15.93 -1.36
N LEU A 65 -7.68 15.42 -0.22
CA LEU A 65 -8.04 14.11 0.28
C LEU A 65 -8.85 14.23 1.56
N LYS A 66 -10.04 13.64 1.58
CA LYS A 66 -10.87 13.60 2.80
C LYS A 66 -10.19 12.71 3.85
N MET A 67 -10.24 13.19 5.09
CA MET A 67 -9.64 12.56 6.25
C MET A 67 -10.73 12.14 7.23
N GLU A 68 -10.68 10.88 7.67
CA GLU A 68 -11.50 10.36 8.75
C GLU A 68 -10.67 10.35 10.05
N THR A 69 -11.23 10.82 11.14
CA THR A 69 -10.56 10.75 12.45
C THR A 69 -11.27 9.73 13.34
N GLN A 70 -10.51 8.75 13.82
CA GLN A 70 -11.00 7.73 14.73
C GLN A 70 -10.00 7.56 15.89
N ASN A 71 -10.43 7.77 17.12
CA ASN A 71 -9.58 7.68 18.32
C ASN A 71 -8.27 8.51 18.22
N GLY A 72 -8.36 9.71 17.63
CA GLY A 72 -7.20 10.58 17.41
C GLY A 72 -6.29 10.21 16.23
N VAL A 73 -6.52 9.05 15.60
CA VAL A 73 -5.78 8.60 14.41
C VAL A 73 -6.49 9.10 13.14
N LYS A 74 -5.70 9.59 12.20
CA LYS A 74 -6.19 10.12 10.92
C LYS A 74 -6.08 9.05 9.84
N PHE A 75 -7.20 8.76 9.19
CA PHE A 75 -7.28 7.78 8.10
C PHE A 75 -7.62 8.46 6.80
N VAL A 76 -7.05 7.93 5.73
CA VAL A 76 -7.29 8.38 4.36
C VAL A 76 -7.52 7.18 3.44
N TRP A 77 -8.29 7.39 2.40
CA TRP A 77 -8.50 6.39 1.36
C TRP A 77 -7.65 6.74 0.15
N ILE A 78 -6.75 5.84 -0.21
CA ILE A 78 -5.93 5.95 -1.43
C ILE A 78 -6.08 4.69 -2.27
N GLU A 79 -5.60 4.74 -3.51
CA GLU A 79 -5.65 3.61 -4.44
C GLU A 79 -4.24 3.08 -4.70
N ILE A 80 -4.03 1.81 -4.43
CA ILE A 80 -2.78 1.11 -4.70
C ILE A 80 -3.02 0.13 -5.84
N ASN A 81 -2.33 0.33 -6.97
CA ASN A 81 -2.47 -0.52 -8.15
C ASN A 81 -3.94 -0.73 -8.59
N GLY A 82 -4.77 0.33 -8.47
CA GLY A 82 -6.19 0.29 -8.80
C GLY A 82 -7.10 -0.23 -7.67
N ILE A 83 -6.56 -0.58 -6.51
CA ILE A 83 -7.33 -1.08 -5.36
C ILE A 83 -7.42 -0.02 -4.29
N ARG A 84 -8.64 0.35 -3.90
CA ARG A 84 -8.88 1.35 -2.86
C ARG A 84 -8.69 0.74 -1.48
N LEU A 85 -7.74 1.27 -0.71
CA LEU A 85 -7.37 0.82 0.62
C LEU A 85 -7.37 2.00 1.60
N ARG A 86 -7.62 1.70 2.88
CA ARG A 86 -7.65 2.68 3.96
C ARG A 86 -6.32 2.69 4.70
N PHE A 87 -5.67 3.83 4.72
CA PHE A 87 -4.35 4.02 5.33
C PHE A 87 -4.43 4.97 6.53
N ILE A 88 -3.57 4.76 7.51
CA ILE A 88 -3.24 5.77 8.50
C ILE A 88 -2.32 6.80 7.83
N PHE A 89 -2.69 8.07 7.92
CA PHE A 89 -1.82 9.17 7.53
C PHE A 89 -0.76 9.36 8.62
N ASP A 90 0.45 8.85 8.38
CA ASP A 90 1.53 8.78 9.36
C ASP A 90 2.79 9.49 8.88
N THR A 91 3.00 10.72 9.36
CA THR A 91 4.20 11.51 9.04
C THR A 91 5.47 10.98 9.73
N GLY A 92 5.34 10.06 10.69
CA GLY A 92 6.46 9.39 11.36
C GLY A 92 6.95 8.13 10.67
N ALA A 93 6.17 7.56 9.73
CA ALA A 93 6.59 6.43 8.93
C ALA A 93 7.46 6.89 7.75
N SER A 94 8.57 6.18 7.49
CA SER A 94 9.49 6.50 6.38
C SER A 94 8.92 6.13 5.01
N SER A 95 8.10 5.07 4.93
CA SER A 95 7.56 4.54 3.68
C SER A 95 6.08 4.18 3.80
N ILE A 96 5.47 3.79 2.69
CA ILE A 96 4.20 3.07 2.72
C ILE A 96 4.45 1.71 3.38
N CYS A 97 3.63 1.36 4.39
CA CYS A 97 3.63 0.03 4.98
C CYS A 97 2.31 -0.67 4.70
N ILE A 98 2.38 -1.92 4.27
CA ILE A 98 1.24 -2.80 4.08
C ILE A 98 1.46 -4.12 4.82
N SER A 99 0.39 -4.82 5.18
CA SER A 99 0.50 -6.14 5.78
C SER A 99 0.66 -7.23 4.71
N PRO A 100 1.11 -8.45 5.09
CA PRO A 100 1.14 -9.59 4.18
C PRO A 100 -0.24 -9.89 3.57
N SER A 101 -1.31 -9.70 4.31
CA SER A 101 -2.69 -9.91 3.84
C SER A 101 -3.03 -9.03 2.65
N GLU A 102 -2.73 -7.73 2.70
CA GLU A 102 -2.95 -6.81 1.57
C GLU A 102 -2.02 -7.13 0.40
N ALA A 103 -0.76 -7.45 0.66
CA ALA A 103 0.17 -7.87 -0.39
C ALA A 103 -0.34 -9.10 -1.15
N ILE A 104 -0.89 -10.10 -0.44
CA ILE A 104 -1.52 -11.29 -1.04
C ILE A 104 -2.76 -10.92 -1.86
N VAL A 105 -3.60 -10.01 -1.39
CA VAL A 105 -4.77 -9.53 -2.16
C VAL A 105 -4.32 -8.89 -3.48
N LEU A 106 -3.34 -7.97 -3.43
CA LEU A 106 -2.76 -7.32 -4.61
C LEU A 106 -2.16 -8.36 -5.58
N TYR A 107 -1.47 -9.36 -5.04
CA TYR A 107 -0.86 -10.42 -5.84
C TYR A 107 -1.92 -11.32 -6.51
N ARG A 108 -2.93 -11.76 -5.79
CA ARG A 108 -4.04 -12.56 -6.32
C ARG A 108 -4.80 -11.86 -7.43
N GLN A 109 -4.94 -10.55 -7.33
CA GLN A 109 -5.57 -9.74 -8.37
C GLN A 109 -4.63 -9.46 -9.56
N GLY A 110 -3.35 -9.83 -9.46
CA GLY A 110 -2.34 -9.63 -10.50
C GLY A 110 -1.87 -8.19 -10.63
N THR A 111 -2.16 -7.38 -9.64
CA THR A 111 -1.75 -5.97 -9.59
C THR A 111 -0.38 -5.80 -8.92
N LEU A 112 0.02 -6.71 -8.04
CA LEU A 112 1.39 -6.92 -7.58
C LEU A 112 1.91 -8.22 -8.20
N ARG A 113 3.09 -8.24 -8.77
CA ARG A 113 3.69 -9.40 -9.44
C ARG A 113 5.01 -9.79 -8.78
N LYS A 114 5.56 -10.94 -9.18
CA LYS A 114 6.83 -11.43 -8.63
C LYS A 114 7.99 -10.46 -8.89
N GLU A 115 8.04 -9.85 -10.06
CA GLU A 115 9.02 -8.84 -10.42
C GLU A 115 8.92 -7.54 -9.62
N ASP A 116 7.80 -7.29 -8.96
CA ASP A 116 7.59 -6.15 -8.08
C ASP A 116 8.07 -6.41 -6.64
N ILE A 117 8.43 -7.66 -6.32
CA ILE A 117 9.01 -8.04 -5.03
C ILE A 117 10.51 -7.77 -5.12
N LEU A 118 10.96 -6.86 -4.27
CA LEU A 118 12.36 -6.43 -4.21
C LEU A 118 13.10 -7.14 -3.07
N ASP A 119 14.02 -6.42 -2.44
CA ASP A 119 14.88 -6.96 -1.40
C ASP A 119 14.21 -6.93 -0.01
N LYS A 120 14.88 -7.56 0.94
CA LYS A 120 14.58 -7.44 2.36
C LYS A 120 14.93 -6.04 2.85
N GLU A 121 14.11 -5.53 3.75
CA GLU A 121 14.33 -4.24 4.41
C GLU A 121 14.22 -4.40 5.93
N TYR A 122 15.04 -3.64 6.65
CA TYR A 122 14.98 -3.58 8.10
C TYR A 122 14.48 -2.21 8.52
N PHE A 123 13.53 -2.19 9.42
CA PHE A 123 12.98 -0.95 9.96
C PHE A 123 12.94 -1.00 11.48
N GLN A 124 13.01 0.16 12.11
CA GLN A 124 12.93 0.33 13.54
C GLN A 124 11.59 0.98 13.91
N ASP A 125 10.87 0.38 14.84
CA ASP A 125 9.64 0.97 15.36
C ASP A 125 9.92 2.02 16.46
N ALA A 126 8.87 2.71 16.92
CA ALA A 126 8.97 3.73 17.96
C ALA A 126 9.49 3.21 19.30
N THR A 127 9.51 1.89 19.52
CA THR A 127 10.07 1.26 20.74
C THR A 127 11.57 0.97 20.61
N GLY A 128 12.13 1.18 19.42
CA GLY A 128 13.52 0.85 19.09
C GLY A 128 13.72 -0.59 18.64
N LYS A 129 12.65 -1.37 18.51
CA LYS A 129 12.72 -2.74 18.02
C LYS A 129 12.97 -2.76 16.50
N ILE A 130 13.98 -3.50 16.08
CA ILE A 130 14.25 -3.74 14.66
C ILE A 130 13.44 -4.95 14.20
N SER A 131 12.75 -4.78 13.09
CA SER A 131 11.97 -5.82 12.42
C SER A 131 12.36 -5.90 10.95
N GLU A 132 12.19 -7.08 10.36
CA GLU A 132 12.42 -7.32 8.94
C GLU A 132 11.09 -7.18 8.18
N GLY A 133 11.15 -6.65 6.98
CA GLY A 133 10.06 -6.61 6.01
C GLY A 133 10.55 -6.92 4.61
N THR A 134 9.63 -6.96 3.67
CA THR A 134 9.93 -7.14 2.26
C THR A 134 9.61 -5.86 1.52
N LYS A 135 10.59 -5.30 0.82
CA LYS A 135 10.39 -4.15 -0.04
C LYS A 135 9.68 -4.59 -1.32
N VAL A 136 8.68 -3.83 -1.73
CA VAL A 136 7.92 -4.07 -2.96
C VAL A 136 7.77 -2.79 -3.76
N ASN A 137 7.65 -2.91 -5.07
CA ASN A 137 7.32 -1.80 -5.95
C ASN A 137 5.81 -1.73 -6.18
N LEU A 138 5.20 -0.63 -5.77
CA LEU A 138 3.82 -0.31 -6.10
C LEU A 138 3.81 0.47 -7.41
N ARG A 139 3.24 -0.13 -8.46
CA ARG A 139 3.26 0.44 -9.81
C ARG A 139 2.52 1.76 -9.90
N THR A 140 1.39 1.86 -9.19
CA THR A 140 0.62 3.10 -9.08
C THR A 140 0.11 3.32 -7.67
N VAL A 141 0.26 4.55 -7.19
CA VAL A 141 -0.30 5.04 -5.93
C VAL A 141 -1.08 6.31 -6.25
N LYS A 142 -2.41 6.24 -6.18
CA LYS A 142 -3.27 7.38 -6.46
C LYS A 142 -3.75 8.04 -5.19
N ILE A 143 -3.45 9.31 -5.05
CA ILE A 143 -3.78 10.15 -3.90
C ILE A 143 -4.60 11.34 -4.39
N GLY A 144 -5.90 11.30 -4.10
CA GLY A 144 -6.83 12.27 -4.65
C GLY A 144 -6.84 12.23 -6.18
N ASN A 145 -6.43 13.33 -6.83
CA ASN A 145 -6.35 13.45 -8.28
C ASN A 145 -4.97 13.14 -8.87
N LYS A 146 -3.92 12.93 -8.04
CA LYS A 146 -2.55 12.65 -8.49
C LYS A 146 -2.23 11.17 -8.42
N THR A 147 -1.68 10.63 -9.49
CA THR A 147 -1.14 9.27 -9.55
C THR A 147 0.39 9.36 -9.55
N LEU A 148 1.00 8.65 -8.61
CA LEU A 148 2.44 8.43 -8.53
C LEU A 148 2.75 7.04 -9.08
N GLU A 149 3.91 6.87 -9.69
CA GLU A 149 4.33 5.60 -10.28
C GLU A 149 5.59 5.08 -9.62
N ASN A 150 5.69 3.75 -9.54
CA ASN A 150 6.87 3.04 -9.03
C ASN A 150 7.29 3.50 -7.62
N ILE A 151 6.35 3.49 -6.71
CA ILE A 151 6.57 3.85 -5.32
C ILE A 151 6.99 2.61 -4.52
N GLU A 152 8.13 2.70 -3.86
CA GLU A 152 8.56 1.65 -2.94
C GLU A 152 7.70 1.62 -1.67
N ALA A 153 7.35 0.41 -1.24
CA ALA A 153 6.60 0.14 -0.03
C ALA A 153 7.21 -1.04 0.72
N THR A 154 6.93 -1.15 2.00
CA THR A 154 7.38 -2.23 2.87
C THR A 154 6.20 -3.12 3.24
N VAL A 155 6.30 -4.42 2.92
CA VAL A 155 5.44 -5.45 3.50
C VAL A 155 6.01 -5.82 4.86
N VAL A 156 5.33 -5.40 5.92
CA VAL A 156 5.76 -5.65 7.31
C VAL A 156 5.35 -7.09 7.70
N ASP A 157 6.25 -7.87 8.28
CA ASP A 157 5.95 -9.26 8.69
C ASP A 157 5.02 -9.32 9.92
N ASN A 158 3.82 -8.78 9.77
CA ASN A 158 2.76 -8.80 10.77
C ASN A 158 1.39 -8.67 10.08
N ASP A 159 0.59 -9.73 10.11
CA ASP A 159 -0.75 -9.76 9.49
C ASP A 159 -1.74 -8.72 10.05
N ASN A 160 -1.48 -8.24 11.27
CA ASN A 160 -2.30 -7.22 11.92
C ASN A 160 -1.66 -5.82 11.85
N ALA A 161 -0.60 -5.64 11.07
CA ALA A 161 0.01 -4.33 10.92
C ALA A 161 -0.98 -3.37 10.22
N PRO A 162 -1.16 -2.15 10.76
CA PRO A 162 -1.96 -1.16 10.06
C PRO A 162 -1.27 -0.72 8.77
N LEU A 163 -2.06 -0.35 7.77
CA LEU A 163 -1.52 0.27 6.58
C LEU A 163 -1.11 1.70 6.91
N LEU A 164 0.15 2.05 6.63
CA LEU A 164 0.70 3.39 6.90
C LEU A 164 1.02 4.10 5.60
N LEU A 165 0.60 5.34 5.48
CA LEU A 165 0.97 6.25 4.40
C LEU A 165 2.07 7.18 4.92
N GLY A 166 3.31 6.93 4.54
CA GLY A 166 4.51 7.56 5.06
C GLY A 166 5.23 8.52 4.10
N GLN A 167 6.42 8.93 4.49
CA GLN A 167 7.22 10.00 3.87
C GLN A 167 7.56 9.74 2.39
N SER A 168 7.82 8.50 1.99
CA SER A 168 8.15 8.16 0.59
C SER A 168 7.11 8.65 -0.42
N VAL A 169 5.87 8.83 0.03
CA VAL A 169 4.78 9.42 -0.77
C VAL A 169 4.80 10.94 -0.67
N PHE A 170 4.99 11.48 0.54
CA PHE A 170 4.87 12.91 0.80
C PHE A 170 5.94 13.73 0.10
N GLU A 171 7.11 13.15 -0.12
CA GLU A 171 8.22 13.77 -0.87
C GLU A 171 7.86 14.11 -2.32
N ASN A 172 6.82 13.48 -2.88
CA ASN A 172 6.31 13.76 -4.22
C ASN A 172 5.42 15.03 -4.28
N PHE A 173 5.20 15.69 -3.15
CA PHE A 173 4.40 16.90 -3.03
C PHE A 173 5.26 18.03 -2.44
N GLY A 174 5.07 19.24 -2.93
CA GLY A 174 5.82 20.41 -2.46
C GLY A 174 5.40 20.87 -1.06
N LYS A 175 4.12 20.81 -0.78
CA LYS A 175 3.54 21.19 0.52
C LYS A 175 2.36 20.29 0.85
N ILE A 176 2.27 19.89 2.11
CA ILE A 176 1.13 19.17 2.67
C ILE A 176 0.54 20.01 3.78
N GLU A 177 -0.77 20.24 3.73
CA GLU A 177 -1.51 21.04 4.69
C GLU A 177 -2.62 20.18 5.30
N ILE A 178 -2.68 20.11 6.63
CA ILE A 178 -3.70 19.37 7.35
C ILE A 178 -4.74 20.37 7.86
N ASP A 179 -5.92 20.31 7.27
CA ASP A 179 -7.07 21.09 7.69
C ASP A 179 -7.96 20.23 8.61
N ASN A 180 -7.80 20.45 9.91
CA ASN A 180 -8.53 19.71 10.90
C ASN A 180 -10.00 20.17 11.03
N GLU A 181 -10.31 21.40 10.64
CA GLU A 181 -11.67 21.95 10.72
C GLU A 181 -12.56 21.33 9.67
N ASN A 182 -12.05 21.19 8.44
CA ASN A 182 -12.78 20.61 7.31
C ASN A 182 -12.53 19.11 7.15
N GLY A 183 -11.68 18.49 7.98
CA GLY A 183 -11.36 17.07 7.93
C GLY A 183 -10.72 16.68 6.60
N GLN A 184 -9.70 17.40 6.16
CA GLN A 184 -9.06 17.18 4.86
C GLN A 184 -7.54 17.40 4.90
N ILE A 185 -6.87 16.77 3.94
CA ILE A 185 -5.43 16.98 3.67
C ILE A 185 -5.32 17.56 2.26
N ILE A 186 -4.57 18.63 2.14
CA ILE A 186 -4.36 19.36 0.89
C ILE A 186 -2.90 19.13 0.47
N PHE A 187 -2.72 18.57 -0.71
CA PHE A 187 -1.41 18.34 -1.32
C PHE A 187 -1.20 19.37 -2.43
N LYS A 188 -0.08 20.10 -2.39
CA LYS A 188 0.27 21.18 -3.32
C LYS A 188 1.56 20.89 -4.04
#